data_5d50d87555dc4dd43593a1b680d786df
#
_entry.id   5d50d87555dc4dd43593a1b680d786df
#
_cell.length_a   1.000
_cell.length_b   1.000
_cell.length_c   1.000
_cell.angle_alpha   90.00
_cell.angle_beta   90.00
_cell.angle_gamma   90.00
#
_symmetry.space_group_name_H-M   'P 1'
#
loop_
_entity.id
_entity.type
_entity.pdbx_description
1 polymer ?
#
loop_
_entity_poly.entity_id
_entity_poly.type
_entity_poly.pdbx_seq_one_letter_code
_entity_poly.pdbx_strand_id
1 'polypeptide(L)'
;MKKIFFAIFAAIIFLNSSAAAEEKIFVDNFILWTDKRDELIDEYTLKHYGKICREIIPQAVVVHWTAFGTLESVHRYFYAEEMPDDEGRLNVASQFIVDRDGTIWRLMPETKFARHIIGYNHCAIGIENVDGYKGREDLTDAQLAANVRLIKYLHEKYPTIKYVFGHYQQGKARASGLFIENIPGYYAIKTDPGPKFMRGLRERLESDGLTFFEE
;
A
#
# COMPACT_ATOMS: atom_id res chain seq x y z
N MET A 1 -27.01 -70.11 28.95
CA MET A 1 -25.98 -69.26 28.32
C MET A 1 -26.68 -68.04 27.73
N LYS A 2 -26.59 -66.88 28.42
CA LYS A 2 -27.19 -65.61 27.97
C LYS A 2 -26.13 -64.82 27.16
N LYS A 3 -26.39 -64.57 25.87
CA LYS A 3 -25.52 -63.71 25.06
C LYS A 3 -25.90 -62.23 25.29
N ILE A 4 -24.96 -61.43 25.78
CA ILE A 4 -25.07 -60.02 25.97
C ILE A 4 -24.57 -59.35 24.69
N PHE A 5 -25.43 -58.64 23.93
CA PHE A 5 -25.05 -57.79 22.83
C PHE A 5 -24.68 -56.41 23.35
N PHE A 6 -23.41 -56.02 23.14
CA PHE A 6 -22.98 -54.64 23.34
C PHE A 6 -23.23 -53.83 22.05
N ALA A 7 -24.12 -52.87 22.11
CA ALA A 7 -24.29 -51.89 21.04
C ALA A 7 -23.32 -50.72 21.25
N ILE A 8 -22.38 -50.60 20.33
CA ILE A 8 -21.46 -49.43 20.29
C ILE A 8 -22.17 -48.28 19.55
N PHE A 9 -22.55 -47.25 20.31
CA PHE A 9 -23.04 -46.00 19.74
C PHE A 9 -21.84 -45.15 19.33
N ALA A 10 -21.57 -45.06 18.03
CA ALA A 10 -20.60 -44.11 17.49
C ALA A 10 -21.26 -42.72 17.38
N ALA A 11 -20.89 -41.81 18.26
CA ALA A 11 -21.28 -40.39 18.15
C ALA A 11 -20.49 -39.72 17.03
N ILE A 12 -21.15 -39.43 15.93
CA ILE A 12 -20.57 -38.61 14.84
C ILE A 12 -20.67 -37.16 15.28
N ILE A 13 -19.55 -36.57 15.68
CA ILE A 13 -19.43 -35.13 15.95
C ILE A 13 -19.30 -34.44 14.62
N PHE A 14 -20.37 -33.81 14.13
CA PHE A 14 -20.30 -32.85 13.03
C PHE A 14 -19.60 -31.57 13.53
N LEU A 15 -18.33 -31.43 13.21
CA LEU A 15 -17.64 -30.15 13.29
C LEU A 15 -18.20 -29.23 12.18
N ASN A 16 -19.19 -28.42 12.53
CA ASN A 16 -19.60 -27.30 11.70
C ASN A 16 -18.47 -26.26 11.73
N SER A 17 -17.52 -26.38 10.81
CA SER A 17 -16.62 -25.29 10.43
C SER A 17 -17.46 -24.27 9.65
N SER A 18 -18.06 -23.30 10.32
CA SER A 18 -18.52 -22.11 9.65
C SER A 18 -17.26 -21.36 9.19
N ALA A 19 -16.88 -21.50 7.94
CA ALA A 19 -15.95 -20.56 7.31
C ALA A 19 -16.61 -19.18 7.42
N ALA A 20 -16.18 -18.37 8.38
CA ALA A 20 -16.51 -16.96 8.40
C ALA A 20 -16.02 -16.42 7.04
N ALA A 21 -16.93 -15.82 6.26
CA ALA A 21 -16.55 -15.15 5.03
C ALA A 21 -15.45 -14.15 5.41
N GLU A 22 -14.27 -14.29 4.81
CA GLU A 22 -13.14 -13.39 5.05
C GLU A 22 -13.61 -11.98 4.68
N GLU A 23 -13.68 -11.10 5.67
CA GLU A 23 -14.19 -9.74 5.48
C GLU A 23 -13.27 -9.04 4.49
N LYS A 24 -13.80 -8.70 3.30
CA LYS A 24 -13.03 -8.04 2.24
C LYS A 24 -12.64 -6.65 2.71
N ILE A 25 -11.38 -6.45 3.06
CA ILE A 25 -10.86 -5.22 3.66
C ILE A 25 -10.77 -4.04 2.68
N PHE A 26 -10.86 -4.29 1.37
CA PHE A 26 -10.84 -3.27 0.31
C PHE A 26 -11.75 -3.64 -0.86
N VAL A 27 -12.08 -2.64 -1.66
CA VAL A 27 -12.82 -2.78 -2.92
C VAL A 27 -11.86 -2.59 -4.09
N ASP A 28 -11.94 -3.48 -5.10
CA ASP A 28 -11.19 -3.32 -6.32
C ASP A 28 -11.83 -2.25 -7.21
N ASN A 29 -11.09 -1.20 -7.50
CA ASN A 29 -11.47 -0.14 -8.42
C ASN A 29 -10.24 0.25 -9.24
N PHE A 30 -9.88 -0.62 -10.18
CA PHE A 30 -8.61 -0.54 -10.90
C PHE A 30 -8.58 0.67 -11.84
N ILE A 31 -7.42 1.31 -11.89
CA ILE A 31 -7.12 2.36 -12.86
C ILE A 31 -6.87 1.77 -14.24
N LEU A 32 -6.92 2.62 -15.28
CA LEU A 32 -6.62 2.20 -16.65
C LEU A 32 -5.20 1.63 -16.75
N TRP A 33 -5.11 0.46 -17.36
CA TRP A 33 -3.83 -0.21 -17.61
C TRP A 33 -3.82 -0.77 -19.03
N THR A 34 -3.09 -0.10 -19.92
CA THR A 34 -2.86 -0.54 -21.30
C THR A 34 -1.36 -0.79 -21.53
N ASP A 35 -1.00 -1.25 -22.72
CA ASP A 35 0.40 -1.37 -23.15
C ASP A 35 1.15 -0.03 -23.02
N LYS A 36 0.46 1.10 -23.17
CA LYS A 36 1.03 2.44 -23.00
C LYS A 36 1.56 2.66 -21.58
N ARG A 37 0.80 2.25 -20.55
CA ARG A 37 1.28 2.35 -19.16
C ARG A 37 2.52 1.49 -18.94
N ASP A 38 2.55 0.29 -19.51
CA ASP A 38 3.71 -0.60 -19.43
C ASP A 38 4.95 0.01 -20.12
N GLU A 39 4.79 0.64 -21.30
CA GLU A 39 5.86 1.35 -22.00
C GLU A 39 6.41 2.52 -21.16
N LEU A 40 5.52 3.33 -20.57
CA LEU A 40 5.91 4.44 -19.71
C LEU A 40 6.61 3.98 -18.41
N ILE A 41 6.20 2.83 -17.87
CA ILE A 41 6.88 2.21 -16.72
C ILE A 41 8.28 1.75 -17.12
N ASP A 42 8.45 1.13 -18.29
CA ASP A 42 9.75 0.69 -18.80
C ASP A 42 10.71 1.87 -18.96
N GLU A 43 10.25 2.96 -19.59
CA GLU A 43 11.05 4.17 -19.77
C GLU A 43 11.45 4.78 -18.41
N TYR A 44 10.47 4.91 -17.49
CA TYR A 44 10.73 5.44 -16.16
C TYR A 44 11.74 4.57 -15.40
N THR A 45 11.54 3.25 -15.38
CA THR A 45 12.36 2.35 -14.58
C THR A 45 13.76 2.16 -15.15
N LEU A 46 13.92 2.13 -16.47
CA LEU A 46 15.24 2.17 -17.11
C LEU A 46 16.00 3.43 -16.75
N LYS A 47 15.35 4.58 -16.79
CA LYS A 47 15.96 5.88 -16.48
C LYS A 47 16.37 6.00 -15.02
N HIS A 48 15.50 5.61 -14.08
CA HIS A 48 15.70 5.82 -12.65
C HIS A 48 16.41 4.66 -11.95
N TYR A 49 16.24 3.40 -12.43
CA TYR A 49 16.77 2.20 -11.76
C TYR A 49 17.75 1.41 -12.64
N GLY A 50 17.91 1.79 -13.92
CA GLY A 50 18.80 1.09 -14.86
C GLY A 50 18.31 -0.28 -15.32
N LYS A 51 17.06 -0.64 -15.03
CA LYS A 51 16.44 -1.92 -15.41
C LYS A 51 14.92 -1.77 -15.52
N ILE A 52 14.28 -2.58 -16.37
CA ILE A 52 12.83 -2.68 -16.44
C ILE A 52 12.29 -3.30 -15.14
N CYS A 53 11.23 -2.68 -14.59
CA CYS A 53 10.60 -3.11 -13.36
C CYS A 53 9.08 -2.85 -13.42
N ARG A 54 8.33 -3.74 -14.07
CA ARG A 54 6.85 -3.67 -14.15
C ARG A 54 6.15 -4.30 -12.94
N GLU A 55 6.88 -5.19 -12.26
CA GLU A 55 6.44 -5.87 -11.04
C GLU A 55 7.44 -5.60 -9.93
N ILE A 56 6.96 -5.49 -8.70
CA ILE A 56 7.79 -5.29 -7.51
C ILE A 56 7.78 -6.52 -6.60
N ILE A 57 8.84 -6.71 -5.86
CA ILE A 57 8.83 -7.54 -4.65
C ILE A 57 8.68 -6.56 -3.48
N PRO A 58 7.48 -6.51 -2.82
CA PRO A 58 7.23 -5.54 -1.76
C PRO A 58 8.17 -5.73 -0.57
N GLN A 59 8.90 -4.70 -0.20
CA GLN A 59 9.80 -4.66 0.96
C GLN A 59 9.46 -3.54 1.94
N ALA A 60 8.66 -2.57 1.46
CA ALA A 60 8.19 -1.45 2.25
C ALA A 60 6.73 -1.09 1.93
N VAL A 61 6.08 -0.44 2.88
CA VAL A 61 4.83 0.31 2.66
C VAL A 61 5.13 1.79 2.89
N VAL A 62 4.72 2.63 1.94
CA VAL A 62 4.85 4.07 2.03
C VAL A 62 3.47 4.70 2.13
N VAL A 63 3.31 5.53 3.16
CA VAL A 63 2.04 6.18 3.46
C VAL A 63 2.10 7.64 3.02
N HIS A 64 1.04 8.08 2.34
CA HIS A 64 0.88 9.41 1.78
C HIS A 64 -0.43 10.05 2.23
N TRP A 65 -0.58 11.33 1.93
CA TRP A 65 -1.87 11.98 1.76
C TRP A 65 -1.96 12.63 0.37
N THR A 66 -3.19 12.75 -0.13
CA THR A 66 -3.40 13.29 -1.49
C THR A 66 -3.21 14.80 -1.57
N ALA A 67 -3.26 15.51 -0.45
CA ALA A 67 -3.26 16.97 -0.32
C ALA A 67 -4.44 17.69 -0.99
N PHE A 68 -5.30 16.98 -1.72
CA PHE A 68 -6.47 17.53 -2.43
C PHE A 68 -7.51 16.46 -2.76
N GLY A 69 -8.70 16.90 -3.09
CA GLY A 69 -9.71 16.11 -3.78
C GLY A 69 -10.55 15.21 -2.88
N THR A 70 -11.36 14.39 -3.55
CA THR A 70 -12.15 13.30 -2.99
C THR A 70 -11.61 11.98 -3.52
N LEU A 71 -12.05 10.86 -2.94
CA LEU A 71 -11.67 9.52 -3.39
C LEU A 71 -11.82 9.36 -4.92
N GLU A 72 -12.97 9.77 -5.49
CA GLU A 72 -13.25 9.65 -6.92
C GLU A 72 -12.39 10.59 -7.76
N SER A 73 -12.10 11.81 -7.28
CA SER A 73 -11.28 12.76 -8.03
C SER A 73 -9.81 12.34 -8.06
N VAL A 74 -9.30 11.78 -6.97
CA VAL A 74 -7.95 11.21 -6.91
C VAL A 74 -7.85 9.96 -7.78
N HIS A 75 -8.83 9.07 -7.69
CA HIS A 75 -8.90 7.90 -8.59
C HIS A 75 -8.87 8.32 -10.06
N ARG A 76 -9.69 9.32 -10.45
CA ARG A 76 -9.71 9.85 -11.82
C ARG A 76 -8.36 10.44 -12.24
N TYR A 77 -7.66 11.12 -11.35
CA TYR A 77 -6.34 11.66 -11.62
C TYR A 77 -5.31 10.54 -11.86
N PHE A 78 -5.33 9.47 -11.05
CA PHE A 78 -4.45 8.31 -11.22
C PHE A 78 -4.84 7.42 -12.41
N TYR A 79 -6.11 7.50 -12.86
CA TYR A 79 -6.62 6.73 -13.99
C TYR A 79 -5.90 7.05 -15.30
N ALA A 80 -5.47 8.29 -15.50
CA ALA A 80 -4.66 8.68 -16.65
C ALA A 80 -3.28 7.99 -16.59
N GLU A 81 -2.80 7.52 -17.72
CA GLU A 81 -1.51 6.82 -17.83
C GLU A 81 -0.33 7.79 -17.91
N GLU A 82 -0.57 8.94 -18.52
CA GLU A 82 0.40 10.03 -18.64
C GLU A 82 0.08 11.19 -17.72
N MET A 83 1.11 11.93 -17.33
CA MET A 83 0.93 13.18 -16.58
C MET A 83 0.13 14.18 -17.42
N PRO A 84 -0.92 14.82 -16.87
CA PRO A 84 -1.76 15.74 -17.64
C PRO A 84 -1.02 16.90 -18.32
N ASP A 85 0.07 17.37 -17.68
CA ASP A 85 0.85 18.53 -18.13
C ASP A 85 2.24 18.15 -18.68
N ASP A 86 2.51 16.86 -18.90
CA ASP A 86 3.83 16.37 -19.34
C ASP A 86 3.65 15.06 -20.13
N GLU A 87 3.27 15.22 -21.42
CA GLU A 87 3.03 14.11 -22.34
C GLU A 87 4.27 13.22 -22.46
N GLY A 88 4.06 11.90 -22.55
CA GLY A 88 5.13 10.91 -22.57
C GLY A 88 5.73 10.61 -21.20
N ARG A 89 5.21 11.18 -20.12
CA ARG A 89 5.68 10.93 -18.76
C ARG A 89 4.69 10.10 -17.96
N LEU A 90 5.15 8.98 -17.38
CA LEU A 90 4.34 8.14 -16.51
C LEU A 90 3.63 8.97 -15.42
N ASN A 91 2.31 8.83 -15.33
CA ASN A 91 1.55 9.49 -14.27
C ASN A 91 1.87 8.90 -12.89
N VAL A 92 1.63 9.69 -11.84
CA VAL A 92 1.69 9.19 -10.47
C VAL A 92 0.47 8.31 -10.17
N ALA A 93 0.67 7.29 -9.35
CA ALA A 93 -0.38 6.43 -8.81
C ALA A 93 0.16 5.67 -7.59
N SER A 94 -0.74 5.15 -6.76
CA SER A 94 -0.44 4.22 -5.67
C SER A 94 -1.25 2.95 -5.84
N GLN A 95 -0.92 1.89 -5.11
CA GLN A 95 -1.69 0.65 -5.13
C GLN A 95 -3.02 0.79 -4.39
N PHE A 96 -3.09 1.67 -3.38
CA PHE A 96 -4.29 1.87 -2.58
C PHE A 96 -4.60 3.35 -2.34
N ILE A 97 -5.90 3.66 -2.23
CA ILE A 97 -6.41 4.93 -1.68
C ILE A 97 -7.34 4.60 -0.50
N VAL A 98 -7.23 5.38 0.57
CA VAL A 98 -8.08 5.30 1.76
C VAL A 98 -8.87 6.59 1.90
N ASP A 99 -10.20 6.48 1.88
CA ASP A 99 -11.09 7.63 2.08
C ASP A 99 -11.20 8.02 3.55
N ARG A 100 -11.77 9.17 3.82
CA ARG A 100 -11.91 9.75 5.17
C ARG A 100 -12.74 8.89 6.13
N ASP A 101 -13.67 8.08 5.62
CA ASP A 101 -14.46 7.12 6.41
C ASP A 101 -13.75 5.78 6.64
N GLY A 102 -12.54 5.60 6.07
CA GLY A 102 -11.77 4.37 6.14
C GLY A 102 -12.08 3.36 5.03
N THR A 103 -12.92 3.71 4.04
CA THR A 103 -13.10 2.91 2.83
C THR A 103 -11.78 2.83 2.06
N ILE A 104 -11.40 1.60 1.67
CA ILE A 104 -10.15 1.34 0.95
C ILE A 104 -10.48 0.92 -0.48
N TRP A 105 -9.92 1.60 -1.46
CA TRP A 105 -9.88 1.16 -2.84
C TRP A 105 -8.50 0.63 -3.20
N ARG A 106 -8.45 -0.58 -3.81
CA ARG A 106 -7.27 -1.10 -4.46
C ARG A 106 -7.31 -0.71 -5.94
N LEU A 107 -6.28 -0.01 -6.40
CA LEU A 107 -6.23 0.60 -7.73
C LEU A 107 -5.53 -0.26 -8.79
N MET A 108 -4.74 -1.23 -8.34
CA MET A 108 -4.02 -2.21 -9.16
C MET A 108 -3.60 -3.40 -8.29
N PRO A 109 -3.19 -4.55 -8.87
CA PRO A 109 -2.55 -5.62 -8.09
C PRO A 109 -1.36 -5.07 -7.29
N GLU A 110 -1.19 -5.52 -6.06
CA GLU A 110 -0.22 -4.97 -5.10
C GLU A 110 1.23 -5.04 -5.59
N THR A 111 1.54 -6.01 -6.44
CA THR A 111 2.88 -6.19 -7.01
C THR A 111 3.13 -5.38 -8.29
N LYS A 112 2.13 -4.69 -8.84
CA LYS A 112 2.34 -3.81 -9.97
C LYS A 112 3.14 -2.57 -9.56
N PHE A 113 4.06 -2.17 -10.44
CA PHE A 113 4.81 -0.94 -10.25
C PHE A 113 3.87 0.27 -10.22
N ALA A 114 4.05 1.14 -9.23
CA ALA A 114 3.37 2.43 -9.15
C ALA A 114 4.39 3.55 -8.88
N ARG A 115 4.15 4.73 -9.47
CA ARG A 115 5.01 5.90 -9.27
C ARG A 115 4.43 6.78 -8.17
N HIS A 116 4.91 6.64 -6.94
CA HIS A 116 4.46 7.42 -5.79
C HIS A 116 5.59 7.98 -4.91
N ILE A 117 6.81 7.42 -5.00
CA ILE A 117 7.94 7.86 -4.19
C ILE A 117 9.26 7.71 -4.94
N ILE A 118 10.10 8.73 -4.90
CA ILE A 118 11.43 8.69 -5.54
C ILE A 118 12.33 7.67 -4.84
N GLY A 119 12.95 6.80 -5.62
CA GLY A 119 13.98 5.85 -5.16
C GLY A 119 13.46 4.57 -4.51
N TYR A 120 12.13 4.42 -4.30
CA TYR A 120 11.56 3.23 -3.65
C TYR A 120 10.41 2.57 -4.42
N ASN A 121 9.90 3.18 -5.52
CA ASN A 121 8.78 2.60 -6.28
C ASN A 121 9.02 1.16 -6.73
N HIS A 122 10.29 0.76 -6.90
CA HIS A 122 10.69 -0.59 -7.33
C HIS A 122 10.50 -1.67 -6.26
N CYS A 123 10.19 -1.27 -5.01
CA CYS A 123 10.08 -2.20 -3.88
C CYS A 123 9.05 -1.79 -2.82
N ALA A 124 8.29 -0.71 -3.05
CA ALA A 124 7.34 -0.19 -2.07
C ALA A 124 5.91 -0.20 -2.60
N ILE A 125 4.96 -0.57 -1.73
CA ILE A 125 3.53 -0.40 -1.93
C ILE A 125 3.13 0.97 -1.38
N GLY A 126 2.42 1.78 -2.19
CA GLY A 126 1.90 3.09 -1.80
C GLY A 126 0.47 3.03 -1.30
N ILE A 127 0.21 3.76 -0.21
CA ILE A 127 -1.13 4.00 0.33
C ILE A 127 -1.36 5.50 0.40
N GLU A 128 -2.27 6.02 -0.42
CA GLU A 128 -2.72 7.40 -0.38
C GLU A 128 -3.92 7.55 0.56
N ASN A 129 -3.91 8.59 1.38
CA ASN A 129 -5.04 8.93 2.24
C ASN A 129 -5.67 10.23 1.74
N VAL A 130 -6.99 10.23 1.49
CA VAL A 130 -7.69 11.43 1.04
C VAL A 130 -7.66 12.48 2.13
N ASP A 131 -7.09 13.63 1.85
CA ASP A 131 -7.00 14.88 2.58
C ASP A 131 -5.56 15.39 2.76
N GLY A 132 -5.27 16.10 3.85
CA GLY A 132 -3.97 16.75 4.05
C GLY A 132 -3.87 18.10 3.32
N TYR A 133 -5.02 18.74 3.01
CA TYR A 133 -5.07 19.98 2.26
C TYR A 133 -4.20 21.08 2.91
N LYS A 134 -3.30 21.67 2.12
CA LYS A 134 -2.32 22.67 2.58
C LYS A 134 -1.41 22.16 3.71
N GLY A 135 -1.11 20.86 3.76
CA GLY A 135 -0.21 20.27 4.75
C GLY A 135 -0.81 20.12 6.14
N ARG A 136 -2.15 20.14 6.27
CA ARG A 136 -2.80 19.93 7.57
C ARG A 136 -2.80 18.45 7.93
N GLU A 137 -2.43 18.14 9.16
CA GLU A 137 -2.49 16.80 9.73
C GLU A 137 -3.91 16.50 10.24
N ASP A 138 -4.87 16.39 9.32
CA ASP A 138 -6.30 16.20 9.60
C ASP A 138 -6.84 14.85 9.09
N LEU A 139 -5.95 13.89 8.83
CA LEU A 139 -6.35 12.51 8.59
C LEU A 139 -7.11 11.94 9.78
N THR A 140 -8.14 11.14 9.49
CA THR A 140 -9.12 10.67 10.49
C THR A 140 -8.67 9.42 11.23
N ASP A 141 -9.29 9.13 12.37
CA ASP A 141 -9.11 7.86 13.08
C ASP A 141 -9.61 6.66 12.26
N ALA A 142 -10.62 6.85 11.42
CA ALA A 142 -11.09 5.82 10.49
C ALA A 142 -10.03 5.47 9.45
N GLN A 143 -9.33 6.48 8.87
CA GLN A 143 -8.19 6.26 7.99
C GLN A 143 -7.05 5.57 8.72
N LEU A 144 -6.74 5.97 9.95
CA LEU A 144 -5.69 5.33 10.75
C LEU A 144 -6.00 3.85 10.99
N ALA A 145 -7.23 3.52 11.39
CA ALA A 145 -7.67 2.14 11.59
C ALA A 145 -7.65 1.33 10.29
N ALA A 146 -8.04 1.93 9.16
CA ALA A 146 -7.99 1.31 7.85
C ALA A 146 -6.56 1.00 7.39
N ASN A 147 -5.62 1.96 7.56
CA ASN A 147 -4.20 1.75 7.26
C ASN A 147 -3.59 0.64 8.13
N VAL A 148 -3.93 0.57 9.43
CA VAL A 148 -3.45 -0.51 10.31
C VAL A 148 -3.91 -1.88 9.79
N ARG A 149 -5.20 -2.04 9.44
CA ARG A 149 -5.72 -3.31 8.87
C ARG A 149 -5.04 -3.65 7.55
N LEU A 150 -4.90 -2.67 6.65
CA LEU A 150 -4.29 -2.87 5.35
C LEU A 150 -2.81 -3.25 5.46
N ILE A 151 -2.05 -2.57 6.32
CA ILE A 151 -0.60 -2.85 6.50
C ILE A 151 -0.40 -4.23 7.11
N LYS A 152 -1.22 -4.65 8.08
CA LYS A 152 -1.20 -6.02 8.63
C LYS A 152 -1.45 -7.06 7.55
N TYR A 153 -2.50 -6.89 6.76
CA TYR A 153 -2.79 -7.75 5.61
C TYR A 153 -1.61 -7.84 4.64
N LEU A 154 -1.01 -6.70 4.27
CA LEU A 154 0.12 -6.67 3.34
C LEU A 154 1.37 -7.35 3.93
N HIS A 155 1.66 -7.14 5.21
CA HIS A 155 2.80 -7.76 5.90
C HIS A 155 2.64 -9.27 6.03
N GLU A 156 1.42 -9.75 6.31
CA GLU A 156 1.10 -11.18 6.36
C GLU A 156 1.24 -11.81 4.98
N LYS A 157 0.67 -11.18 3.96
CA LYS A 157 0.71 -11.66 2.56
C LYS A 157 2.10 -11.61 1.95
N TYR A 158 2.89 -10.59 2.29
CA TYR A 158 4.25 -10.36 1.79
C TYR A 158 5.25 -10.27 2.94
N PRO A 159 5.75 -11.39 3.47
CA PRO A 159 6.71 -11.38 4.59
C PRO A 159 8.03 -10.67 4.31
N THR A 160 8.27 -10.27 3.05
CA THR A 160 9.39 -9.42 2.62
C THR A 160 9.23 -7.96 3.03
N ILE A 161 8.01 -7.49 3.33
CA ILE A 161 7.77 -6.15 3.86
C ILE A 161 8.36 -6.05 5.27
N LYS A 162 9.35 -5.15 5.44
CA LYS A 162 10.03 -4.91 6.72
C LYS A 162 9.89 -3.48 7.20
N TYR A 163 9.56 -2.55 6.30
CA TYR A 163 9.59 -1.13 6.58
C TYR A 163 8.22 -0.48 6.32
N VAL A 164 7.84 0.44 7.22
CA VAL A 164 6.69 1.33 7.03
C VAL A 164 7.15 2.75 7.31
N PHE A 165 6.93 3.65 6.36
CA PHE A 165 7.31 5.06 6.53
C PHE A 165 6.43 6.01 5.74
N GLY A 166 6.36 7.25 6.20
CA GLY A 166 5.70 8.33 5.49
C GLY A 166 6.60 8.91 4.38
N HIS A 167 6.00 9.48 3.37
CA HIS A 167 6.73 10.09 2.25
C HIS A 167 7.75 11.14 2.73
N TYR A 168 7.41 11.93 3.77
CA TYR A 168 8.34 12.92 4.35
C TYR A 168 9.61 12.28 4.95
N GLN A 169 9.56 10.99 5.30
CA GLN A 169 10.68 10.24 5.86
C GLN A 169 11.59 9.61 4.79
N GLN A 170 11.35 9.84 3.48
CA GLN A 170 12.12 9.22 2.38
C GLN A 170 13.64 9.37 2.53
N GLY A 171 14.11 10.49 3.09
CA GLY A 171 15.53 10.71 3.36
C GLY A 171 16.08 9.81 4.45
N LYS A 172 15.36 9.65 5.56
CA LYS A 172 15.72 8.78 6.68
C LYS A 172 15.60 7.30 6.31
N ALA A 173 14.62 6.96 5.46
CA ALA A 173 14.41 5.62 4.95
C ALA A 173 15.59 5.08 4.10
N ARG A 174 16.54 5.92 3.69
CA ARG A 174 17.81 5.47 3.07
C ARG A 174 18.60 4.51 3.96
N ALA A 175 18.44 4.58 5.27
CA ALA A 175 19.03 3.64 6.21
C ALA A 175 18.58 2.18 6.01
N SER A 176 17.43 1.96 5.31
CA SER A 176 16.97 0.62 4.92
C SER A 176 17.87 -0.07 3.89
N GLY A 177 18.68 0.70 3.16
CA GLY A 177 19.44 0.21 2.01
C GLY A 177 18.64 -0.02 0.73
N LEU A 178 17.33 0.30 0.74
CA LEU A 178 16.43 0.06 -0.40
C LEU A 178 16.46 1.18 -1.46
N PHE A 179 17.03 2.35 -1.14
CA PHE A 179 17.01 3.49 -2.04
C PHE A 179 17.84 3.26 -3.31
N ILE A 180 17.22 3.39 -4.47
CA ILE A 180 17.88 3.38 -5.78
C ILE A 180 17.38 4.58 -6.60
N GLU A 181 18.28 5.43 -7.06
CA GLU A 181 17.97 6.54 -7.97
C GLU A 181 19.24 6.89 -8.77
N ASN A 182 19.18 6.75 -10.09
CA ASN A 182 20.32 6.95 -10.98
C ASN A 182 20.48 8.39 -11.47
N ILE A 183 19.42 9.23 -11.31
CA ILE A 183 19.45 10.61 -11.77
C ILE A 183 20.00 11.50 -10.64
N PRO A 184 21.17 12.12 -10.80
CA PRO A 184 21.71 13.01 -9.81
C PRO A 184 20.76 14.17 -9.53
N GLY A 185 20.50 14.45 -8.24
CA GLY A 185 19.65 15.58 -7.84
C GLY A 185 18.14 15.38 -8.04
N TYR A 186 17.69 14.22 -8.50
CA TYR A 186 16.26 13.90 -8.57
C TYR A 186 15.73 13.64 -7.15
N TYR A 187 15.13 14.68 -6.59
CA TYR A 187 14.69 14.70 -5.19
C TYR A 187 13.48 15.62 -5.02
N ALA A 188 12.61 15.31 -4.06
CA ALA A 188 11.51 16.16 -3.65
C ALA A 188 11.41 16.20 -2.12
N ILE A 189 11.17 17.39 -1.56
CA ILE A 189 10.83 17.53 -0.14
C ILE A 189 9.33 17.34 0.00
N LYS A 190 8.93 16.48 0.93
CA LYS A 190 7.55 16.10 1.17
C LYS A 190 7.19 16.25 2.64
N THR A 191 5.90 16.40 2.93
CA THR A 191 5.37 16.57 4.29
C THR A 191 4.36 15.48 4.66
N ASP A 192 3.87 14.73 3.65
CA ASP A 192 2.85 13.70 3.79
C ASP A 192 3.37 12.40 4.42
N PRO A 193 2.54 11.69 5.21
CA PRO A 193 1.21 12.03 5.70
C PRO A 193 1.24 12.83 7.01
N GLY A 194 2.37 13.40 7.39
CA GLY A 194 2.62 14.10 8.64
C GLY A 194 3.02 13.18 9.81
N PRO A 195 3.80 13.72 10.77
CA PRO A 195 4.34 12.93 11.87
C PRO A 195 3.26 12.40 12.82
N LYS A 196 2.15 13.12 13.03
CA LYS A 196 1.06 12.67 13.91
C LYS A 196 0.46 11.34 13.42
N PHE A 197 0.17 11.25 12.12
CA PHE A 197 -0.41 10.03 11.54
C PHE A 197 0.57 8.85 11.59
N MET A 198 1.84 9.09 11.24
CA MET A 198 2.88 8.07 11.28
C MET A 198 3.16 7.56 12.70
N ARG A 199 3.10 8.42 13.71
CA ARG A 199 3.19 8.03 15.13
C ARG A 199 2.04 7.09 15.51
N GLY A 200 0.81 7.43 15.12
CA GLY A 200 -0.36 6.58 15.37
C GLY A 200 -0.27 5.20 14.70
N LEU A 201 0.33 5.10 13.52
CA LEU A 201 0.63 3.82 12.87
C LEU A 201 1.70 3.03 13.63
N ARG A 202 2.81 3.68 13.98
CA ARG A 202 3.91 3.05 14.73
C ARG A 202 3.43 2.44 16.04
N GLU A 203 2.69 3.19 16.85
CA GLU A 203 2.15 2.72 18.14
C GLU A 203 1.31 1.43 18.02
N ARG A 204 0.70 1.18 16.86
CA ARG A 204 -0.18 0.04 16.62
C ARG A 204 0.46 -1.13 15.87
N LEU A 205 1.62 -0.92 15.26
CA LEU A 205 2.22 -1.88 14.33
C LEU A 205 3.68 -2.25 14.66
N GLU A 206 4.37 -1.49 15.54
CA GLU A 206 5.78 -1.79 15.85
C GLU A 206 5.97 -3.16 16.51
N SER A 207 4.95 -3.65 17.25
CA SER A 207 4.96 -4.99 17.84
C SER A 207 4.83 -6.13 16.82
N ASP A 208 4.42 -5.82 15.58
CA ASP A 208 4.24 -6.81 14.51
C ASP A 208 5.56 -7.10 13.74
N GLY A 209 6.70 -6.58 14.23
CA GLY A 209 8.01 -6.79 13.64
C GLY A 209 8.32 -5.87 12.46
N LEU A 210 7.54 -4.81 12.27
CA LEU A 210 7.74 -3.76 11.28
C LEU A 210 8.67 -2.67 11.80
N THR A 211 9.57 -2.20 10.95
CA THR A 211 10.50 -1.10 11.26
C THR A 211 9.92 0.23 10.78
N PHE A 212 9.88 1.20 11.69
CA PHE A 212 9.54 2.59 11.43
C PHE A 212 10.79 3.48 11.59
N PHE A 213 10.87 4.53 10.79
CA PHE A 213 11.95 5.52 10.94
C PHE A 213 11.52 6.63 11.91
N GLU A 214 12.48 7.21 12.61
CA GLU A 214 12.22 8.32 13.52
C GLU A 214 11.79 9.59 12.78
N GLU A 215 11.17 10.55 13.52
CA GLU A 215 10.71 11.84 12.99
C GLU A 215 11.86 12.76 12.58
#